data_913db74cd1d4389b2f1ef826003fd730
#
_entry.id   913db74cd1d4389b2f1ef826003fd730
#
_cell.length_a   1.000
_cell.length_b   1.000
_cell.length_c   1.000
_cell.angle_alpha   90.00
_cell.angle_beta   90.00
_cell.angle_gamma   90.00
#
_symmetry.space_group_name_H-M   'P 1'
#
loop_
_entity.id
_entity.type
_entity.pdbx_description
1 polymer ?
#
loop_
_entity_poly.entity_id
_entity_poly.type
_entity_poly.pdbx_seq_one_letter_code
_entity_poly.pdbx_strand_id
1 'polypeptide(L)'
;MNYTELEQKIGKQTESDWHQASGGGWIHKDAKVKNELNIRDNAIVMGNAQVYGDARVYGDAWVYDDARVYDDARVYGNALVYGDACVYDNAQVYGNAQVYDDARVYGNAQVYGDALVYSHAWVYGKSERD
;
A
#
# COMPACT_ATOMS: atom_id res chain seq x y z
N MET A 1 8.89 -13.54 0.98
CA MET A 1 9.97 -13.64 -0.02
C MET A 1 11.29 -13.20 0.59
N ASN A 2 12.39 -13.68 0.05
CA ASN A 2 13.70 -13.27 0.48
C ASN A 2 14.19 -12.05 -0.33
N TYR A 3 15.38 -11.53 0.01
CA TYR A 3 15.89 -10.34 -0.66
C TYR A 3 16.14 -10.57 -2.15
N THR A 4 16.61 -11.75 -2.54
CA THR A 4 16.81 -12.07 -3.95
C THR A 4 15.52 -12.02 -4.74
N GLU A 5 14.44 -12.54 -4.16
CA GLU A 5 13.12 -12.48 -4.77
C GLU A 5 12.60 -11.04 -4.84
N LEU A 6 12.91 -10.22 -3.85
CA LEU A 6 12.58 -8.80 -3.89
C LEU A 6 13.24 -8.13 -5.11
N GLU A 7 14.53 -8.37 -5.32
CA GLU A 7 15.24 -7.80 -6.46
C GLU A 7 14.68 -8.29 -7.80
N GLN A 8 14.20 -9.52 -7.85
CA GLN A 8 13.57 -10.04 -9.06
C GLN A 8 12.31 -9.28 -9.42
N LYS A 9 11.61 -8.74 -8.41
CA LYS A 9 10.37 -8.00 -8.64
C LYS A 9 10.60 -6.54 -8.99
N ILE A 10 11.54 -5.88 -8.34
CA ILE A 10 11.68 -4.43 -8.44
C ILE A 10 13.02 -3.98 -9.04
N GLY A 11 13.84 -4.94 -9.46
CA GLY A 11 15.16 -4.65 -10.00
C GLY A 11 16.22 -4.59 -8.92
N LYS A 12 17.46 -4.37 -9.34
CA LYS A 12 18.59 -4.39 -8.42
C LYS A 12 18.52 -3.26 -7.42
N GLN A 13 18.75 -3.59 -6.16
CA GLN A 13 18.69 -2.66 -5.04
C GLN A 13 20.00 -2.71 -4.26
N THR A 14 20.16 -1.80 -3.32
CA THR A 14 21.21 -1.84 -2.31
C THR A 14 20.64 -2.53 -1.09
N GLU A 15 21.12 -3.70 -0.76
CA GLU A 15 20.53 -4.53 0.29
C GLU A 15 20.45 -3.81 1.64
N SER A 16 21.46 -3.01 1.98
CA SER A 16 21.48 -2.27 3.25
C SER A 16 20.40 -1.19 3.35
N ASP A 17 19.73 -0.85 2.25
CA ASP A 17 18.62 0.12 2.25
C ASP A 17 17.28 -0.53 2.60
N TRP A 18 17.25 -1.82 2.81
CA TRP A 18 16.03 -2.57 3.01
C TRP A 18 16.08 -3.38 4.29
N HIS A 19 14.92 -3.58 4.89
CA HIS A 19 14.79 -4.58 5.93
C HIS A 19 13.45 -5.30 5.76
N GLN A 20 13.40 -6.53 6.25
CA GLN A 20 12.18 -7.30 6.21
C GLN A 20 11.32 -6.95 7.42
N ALA A 21 10.07 -6.62 7.16
CA ALA A 21 9.12 -6.33 8.22
C ALA A 21 8.85 -7.57 9.06
N SER A 22 8.51 -7.37 10.32
CA SER A 22 8.16 -8.50 11.20
C SER A 22 6.95 -9.28 10.68
N GLY A 23 6.09 -8.65 9.89
CA GLY A 23 4.97 -9.35 9.23
C GLY A 23 5.37 -10.12 7.98
N GLY A 24 6.59 -9.97 7.50
CA GLY A 24 7.11 -10.69 6.34
C GLY A 24 7.35 -9.86 5.09
N GLY A 25 6.70 -8.72 4.98
CA GLY A 25 6.90 -7.82 3.83
C GLY A 25 8.24 -7.12 3.88
N TRP A 26 8.50 -6.25 2.91
CA TRP A 26 9.77 -5.55 2.79
C TRP A 26 9.57 -4.05 2.84
N ILE A 27 10.45 -3.36 3.55
CA ILE A 27 10.36 -1.92 3.78
C ILE A 27 11.69 -1.26 3.41
N HIS A 28 11.63 -0.27 2.52
CA HIS A 28 12.78 0.56 2.20
C HIS A 28 13.03 1.58 3.31
N LYS A 29 14.29 1.95 3.51
CA LYS A 29 14.69 2.80 4.64
C LYS A 29 14.01 4.17 4.69
N ASP A 30 13.57 4.71 3.55
CA ASP A 30 12.93 6.02 3.51
C ASP A 30 11.42 5.95 3.79
N ALA A 31 10.84 4.78 3.76
CA ALA A 31 9.44 4.59 4.08
C ALA A 31 9.23 4.56 5.59
N LYS A 32 8.06 5.02 6.01
CA LYS A 32 7.73 5.08 7.43
C LYS A 32 6.55 4.18 7.72
N VAL A 33 6.78 3.16 8.52
CA VAL A 33 5.76 2.18 8.88
C VAL A 33 5.66 2.12 10.40
N LYS A 34 4.49 2.38 10.94
CA LYS A 34 4.30 2.39 12.38
C LYS A 34 4.30 1.00 12.98
N ASN A 35 3.60 0.06 12.34
CA ASN A 35 3.50 -1.31 12.85
C ASN A 35 3.88 -2.29 11.74
N GLU A 36 5.10 -2.81 11.82
CA GLU A 36 5.64 -3.68 10.79
C GLU A 36 4.97 -5.05 10.73
N LEU A 37 4.27 -5.45 11.79
CA LEU A 37 3.47 -6.67 11.75
C LEU A 37 2.36 -6.61 10.72
N ASN A 38 1.95 -5.40 10.33
CA ASN A 38 0.89 -5.20 9.35
C ASN A 38 1.37 -5.15 7.91
N ILE A 39 2.69 -5.28 7.68
CA ILE A 39 3.26 -5.38 6.34
C ILE A 39 3.61 -6.86 6.13
N ARG A 40 2.71 -7.58 5.46
CA ARG A 40 2.72 -9.04 5.45
C ARG A 40 2.96 -9.62 4.06
N ASP A 41 3.17 -10.91 4.04
CA ASP A 41 3.29 -11.69 2.81
C ASP A 41 4.41 -11.13 1.93
N ASN A 42 4.13 -10.79 0.70
CA ASN A 42 5.12 -10.25 -0.23
C ASN A 42 4.93 -8.74 -0.46
N ALA A 43 4.25 -8.06 0.47
CA ALA A 43 4.01 -6.63 0.34
C ALA A 43 5.31 -5.83 0.38
N ILE A 44 5.33 -4.73 -0.36
CA ILE A 44 6.50 -3.87 -0.45
C ILE A 44 6.07 -2.44 -0.18
N VAL A 45 6.77 -1.79 0.76
CA VAL A 45 6.57 -0.37 1.07
C VAL A 45 7.90 0.33 0.82
N MET A 46 7.92 1.29 -0.09
CA MET A 46 9.17 1.92 -0.51
C MET A 46 8.96 3.40 -0.86
N GLY A 47 10.03 4.05 -1.31
CA GLY A 47 10.00 5.48 -1.55
C GLY A 47 9.78 6.21 -0.23
N ASN A 48 8.99 7.26 -0.26
CA ASN A 48 8.65 8.03 0.94
C ASN A 48 7.26 7.67 1.48
N ALA A 49 6.77 6.48 1.16
CA ALA A 49 5.44 6.06 1.57
C ALA A 49 5.32 5.96 3.09
N GLN A 50 4.13 6.17 3.58
CA GLN A 50 3.82 6.10 5.01
C GLN A 50 2.64 5.16 5.23
N VAL A 51 2.81 4.23 6.17
CA VAL A 51 1.74 3.32 6.58
C VAL A 51 1.64 3.41 8.09
N TYR A 52 0.50 3.88 8.60
CA TYR A 52 0.33 4.12 10.03
C TYR A 52 -1.11 3.87 10.47
N GLY A 53 -1.39 4.15 11.73
CA GLY A 53 -2.63 3.71 12.33
C GLY A 53 -2.65 2.18 12.37
N ASP A 54 -3.79 1.59 12.08
CA ASP A 54 -3.95 0.15 12.03
C ASP A 54 -4.01 -0.38 10.60
N ALA A 55 -3.49 0.39 9.65
CA ALA A 55 -3.50 0.02 8.24
C ALA A 55 -2.69 -1.23 7.98
N ARG A 56 -3.11 -2.02 7.00
CA ARG A 56 -2.48 -3.29 6.63
C ARG A 56 -2.18 -3.32 5.15
N VAL A 57 -1.00 -3.78 4.82
CA VAL A 57 -0.57 -3.98 3.43
C VAL A 57 -0.09 -5.42 3.33
N TYR A 58 -0.70 -6.22 2.46
CA TYR A 58 -0.38 -7.64 2.40
C TYR A 58 -0.64 -8.20 1.00
N GLY A 59 -0.50 -9.51 0.85
CA GLY A 59 -0.52 -10.13 -0.47
C GLY A 59 0.71 -9.69 -1.27
N ASP A 60 0.51 -9.27 -2.50
CA ASP A 60 1.56 -8.78 -3.37
C ASP A 60 1.45 -7.26 -3.60
N ALA A 61 0.82 -6.55 -2.68
CA ALA A 61 0.56 -5.12 -2.83
C ALA A 61 1.83 -4.29 -2.65
N TRP A 62 1.90 -3.19 -3.38
CA TRP A 62 3.00 -2.22 -3.27
C TRP A 62 2.45 -0.85 -2.91
N VAL A 63 3.11 -0.20 -1.97
CA VAL A 63 2.83 1.19 -1.60
C VAL A 63 4.12 1.96 -1.75
N TYR A 64 4.15 2.99 -2.60
CA TYR A 64 5.40 3.68 -2.89
C TYR A 64 5.19 5.14 -3.27
N ASP A 65 6.25 5.79 -3.70
CA ASP A 65 6.29 7.25 -3.90
C ASP A 65 5.93 7.96 -2.59
N ASP A 66 5.05 8.93 -2.60
CA ASP A 66 4.64 9.67 -1.42
C ASP A 66 3.27 9.23 -0.89
N ALA A 67 2.84 8.03 -1.24
CA ALA A 67 1.52 7.53 -0.85
C ALA A 67 1.39 7.35 0.66
N ARG A 68 0.17 7.48 1.14
CA ARG A 68 -0.16 7.29 2.55
C ARG A 68 -1.30 6.32 2.70
N VAL A 69 -1.13 5.34 3.57
CA VAL A 69 -2.16 4.37 3.91
C VAL A 69 -2.29 4.40 5.43
N TYR A 70 -3.46 4.73 5.96
CA TYR A 70 -3.60 4.91 7.40
C TYR A 70 -5.00 4.61 7.89
N ASP A 71 -5.23 4.85 9.17
CA ASP A 71 -6.44 4.45 9.88
C ASP A 71 -6.60 2.92 9.79
N ASP A 72 -7.75 2.42 9.40
CA ASP A 72 -8.02 0.99 9.31
C ASP A 72 -8.01 0.49 7.86
N ALA A 73 -7.37 1.21 6.96
CA ALA A 73 -7.33 0.87 5.55
C ALA A 73 -6.59 -0.43 5.28
N ARG A 74 -6.95 -1.10 4.20
CA ARG A 74 -6.30 -2.34 3.77
C ARG A 74 -5.96 -2.25 2.29
N VAL A 75 -4.72 -2.60 1.98
CA VAL A 75 -4.24 -2.68 0.61
C VAL A 75 -3.68 -4.08 0.42
N TYR A 76 -4.23 -4.85 -0.52
CA TYR A 76 -3.83 -6.24 -0.67
C TYR A 76 -4.08 -6.75 -2.08
N GLY A 77 -3.92 -8.05 -2.30
CA GLY A 77 -3.96 -8.61 -3.64
C GLY A 77 -2.75 -8.13 -4.43
N ASN A 78 -2.96 -7.67 -5.63
CA ASN A 78 -1.91 -7.10 -6.48
C ASN A 78 -2.05 -5.59 -6.61
N ALA A 79 -2.66 -4.94 -5.62
CA ALA A 79 -2.95 -3.51 -5.67
C ALA A 79 -1.67 -2.66 -5.60
N LEU A 80 -1.72 -1.52 -6.25
CA LEU A 80 -0.64 -0.54 -6.22
C LEU A 80 -1.20 0.79 -5.74
N VAL A 81 -0.55 1.39 -4.74
CA VAL A 81 -0.89 2.72 -4.24
C VAL A 81 0.38 3.57 -4.31
N TYR A 82 0.36 4.63 -5.10
CA TYR A 82 1.57 5.42 -5.33
C TYR A 82 1.25 6.87 -5.69
N GLY A 83 2.28 7.62 -6.08
CA GLY A 83 2.13 9.06 -6.27
C GLY A 83 1.86 9.73 -4.93
N ASP A 84 0.92 10.64 -4.90
CA ASP A 84 0.50 11.34 -3.68
C ASP A 84 -0.84 10.81 -3.16
N ALA A 85 -1.19 9.58 -3.50
CA ALA A 85 -2.48 9.00 -3.14
C ALA A 85 -2.61 8.74 -1.64
N CYS A 86 -3.83 8.81 -1.15
CA CYS A 86 -4.15 8.52 0.24
C CYS A 86 -5.27 7.49 0.31
N VAL A 87 -5.09 6.48 1.14
CA VAL A 87 -6.10 5.45 1.42
C VAL A 87 -6.29 5.40 2.92
N TYR A 88 -7.49 5.66 3.42
CA TYR A 88 -7.71 5.76 4.86
C TYR A 88 -9.13 5.41 5.26
N ASP A 89 -9.46 5.65 6.52
CA ASP A 89 -10.69 5.20 7.14
C ASP A 89 -10.76 3.68 7.08
N ASN A 90 -11.84 3.10 6.61
CA ASN A 90 -12.02 1.66 6.47
C ASN A 90 -11.93 1.22 5.02
N ALA A 91 -11.28 2.00 4.18
CA ALA A 91 -11.19 1.72 2.75
C ALA A 91 -10.38 0.46 2.47
N GLN A 92 -10.70 -0.21 1.37
CA GLN A 92 -9.97 -1.39 0.91
C GLN A 92 -9.61 -1.23 -0.56
N VAL A 93 -8.37 -1.50 -0.89
CA VAL A 93 -7.87 -1.49 -2.28
C VAL A 93 -7.26 -2.86 -2.54
N TYR A 94 -7.78 -3.59 -3.52
CA TYR A 94 -7.35 -4.95 -3.75
C TYR A 94 -7.57 -5.39 -5.21
N GLY A 95 -7.39 -6.66 -5.49
CA GLY A 95 -7.39 -7.15 -6.86
C GLY A 95 -6.19 -6.60 -7.60
N ASN A 96 -6.38 -6.07 -8.78
CA ASN A 96 -5.35 -5.43 -9.59
C ASN A 96 -5.53 -3.91 -9.62
N ALA A 97 -6.20 -3.35 -8.63
CA ALA A 97 -6.52 -1.92 -8.59
C ALA A 97 -5.28 -1.06 -8.41
N GLN A 98 -5.32 0.13 -8.96
CA GLN A 98 -4.25 1.12 -8.80
C GLN A 98 -4.85 2.44 -8.34
N VAL A 99 -4.23 3.03 -7.32
CA VAL A 99 -4.62 4.35 -6.79
C VAL A 99 -3.38 5.22 -6.84
N TYR A 100 -3.42 6.32 -7.57
CA TYR A 100 -2.23 7.13 -7.78
C TYR A 100 -2.57 8.61 -8.03
N ASP A 101 -1.57 9.39 -8.39
CA ASP A 101 -1.68 10.84 -8.49
C ASP A 101 -2.13 11.41 -7.13
N ASP A 102 -3.08 12.32 -7.10
CA ASP A 102 -3.58 12.93 -5.87
C ASP A 102 -4.91 12.30 -5.42
N ALA A 103 -5.18 11.07 -5.82
CA ALA A 103 -6.44 10.39 -5.51
C ALA A 103 -6.58 10.07 -4.02
N ARG A 104 -7.81 10.04 -3.56
CA ARG A 104 -8.14 9.66 -2.18
C ARG A 104 -9.23 8.60 -2.16
N VAL A 105 -9.00 7.56 -1.37
CA VAL A 105 -9.96 6.47 -1.17
C VAL A 105 -10.20 6.38 0.32
N TYR A 106 -11.45 6.54 0.77
CA TYR A 106 -11.74 6.64 2.19
C TYR A 106 -13.16 6.20 2.52
N GLY A 107 -13.54 6.36 3.78
CA GLY A 107 -14.80 5.83 4.27
C GLY A 107 -14.78 4.32 4.21
N ASN A 108 -15.83 3.72 3.72
CA ASN A 108 -15.92 2.27 3.53
C ASN A 108 -15.78 1.88 2.06
N ALA A 109 -15.09 2.72 1.28
CA ALA A 109 -14.92 2.47 -0.15
C ALA A 109 -14.16 1.17 -0.40
N GLN A 110 -14.51 0.51 -1.50
CA GLN A 110 -13.77 -0.65 -1.97
C GLN A 110 -13.39 -0.40 -3.41
N VAL A 111 -12.10 -0.49 -3.70
CA VAL A 111 -11.54 -0.33 -5.04
C VAL A 111 -10.88 -1.65 -5.40
N TYR A 112 -11.33 -2.30 -6.47
CA TYR A 112 -10.91 -3.66 -6.76
C TYR A 112 -10.99 -3.95 -8.26
N GLY A 113 -10.76 -5.19 -8.63
CA GLY A 113 -10.70 -5.58 -10.03
C GLY A 113 -9.54 -4.89 -10.71
N ASP A 114 -9.76 -4.34 -11.88
CA ASP A 114 -8.75 -3.60 -12.63
C ASP A 114 -8.99 -2.08 -12.53
N ALA A 115 -9.62 -1.62 -11.46
CA ALA A 115 -9.98 -0.21 -11.31
C ALA A 115 -8.75 0.69 -11.23
N LEU A 116 -8.86 1.87 -11.82
CA LEU A 116 -7.83 2.90 -11.75
C LEU A 116 -8.46 4.15 -11.13
N VAL A 117 -7.84 4.63 -10.05
CA VAL A 117 -8.29 5.85 -9.36
C VAL A 117 -7.12 6.82 -9.39
N TYR A 118 -7.27 7.96 -10.03
CA TYR A 118 -6.15 8.84 -10.31
C TYR A 118 -6.58 10.31 -10.40
N SER A 119 -5.65 11.17 -10.77
CA SER A 119 -5.85 12.63 -10.78
C SER A 119 -6.25 13.10 -9.39
N HIS A 120 -7.33 13.83 -9.27
CA HIS A 120 -7.84 14.33 -8.00
C HIS A 120 -9.11 13.59 -7.58
N ALA A 121 -9.29 12.36 -8.04
CA ALA A 121 -10.50 11.59 -7.74
C ALA A 121 -10.61 11.30 -6.25
N TRP A 122 -11.82 11.37 -5.74
CA TRP A 122 -12.13 10.99 -4.37
C TRP A 122 -13.15 9.87 -4.44
N VAL A 123 -12.78 8.70 -3.90
CA VAL A 123 -13.66 7.55 -3.85
C VAL A 123 -14.04 7.34 -2.40
N TYR A 124 -15.31 7.43 -2.12
CA TYR A 124 -15.84 7.43 -0.78
C TYR A 124 -16.99 6.42 -0.68
N GLY A 125 -16.97 5.59 0.34
CA GLY A 125 -18.04 4.66 0.62
C GLY A 125 -18.68 4.93 1.96
N LYS A 126 -19.97 4.64 2.06
CA LYS A 126 -20.71 4.79 3.29
C LYS A 126 -20.67 3.50 4.10
N SER A 127 -20.87 3.63 5.41
CA SER A 127 -20.77 2.49 6.29
C SER A 127 -21.88 1.48 6.10
N GLU A 128 -23.01 1.88 5.57
CA GLU A 128 -24.17 1.00 5.50
C GLU A 128 -24.25 0.26 4.17
N ARG A 129 -24.27 0.98 3.10
CA ARG A 129 -24.26 0.43 1.76
C ARG A 129 -24.06 1.55 0.78
N ASP A 130 -23.54 1.20 -0.30
CA ASP A 130 -23.13 2.19 -1.27
C ASP A 130 -23.70 1.89 -2.62
#